data_b4e813fb84ed1a37cabe5bf2045e2bc2
#
_entry.id   b4e813fb84ed1a37cabe5bf2045e2bc2
#
_cell.length_a   1.000
_cell.length_b   1.000
_cell.length_c   1.000
_cell.angle_alpha   90.00
_cell.angle_beta   90.00
_cell.angle_gamma   90.00
#
_symmetry.space_group_name_H-M   'P 1'
#
loop_
_entity.id
_entity.type
_entity.pdbx_description
1 polymer ?
#
loop_
_entity_poly.entity_id
_entity_poly.type
_entity_poly.pdbx_seq_one_letter_code
_entity_poly.pdbx_strand_id
1 'polypeptide(L)'
;MNLNRFTIFPAIHLRNGEVVRFTQGDTENPVVFNTDPVACARQWIQQGAEWLQVVNLDAAFDEDASHNWELIKQITALEVNIQFGGGIRSIDDVHWAMKSGIKRVIIGTSAVENPQMMAESIATYGSDAVVLGIDADAQGEVQIHGWRAGGSVQATALAIQMRQLGVTTAIHTSIHRDGSMTGVDLEASIDLAAMSGLRIIVGGGIGSMTDVRECFNNDGIDGVIIGKALYTGNVDLKKALDISTHKDSFEAGLSKWKADQSMPWNRFGYELVEHNLKKHIPMDSQPLRILDAGGGNGLDSLALARMNHQIELVDISQQMLDDARANAALAGVTDRLSIHAMDILNIGSKFSANEFDIVLCHNVIQFVDEVKPLLEVLQLVLKPGGFMSLITTNQYSLPYQAAFLEQDLDRAYELLDQSDQYNSIFDINVHEYRPDEVIDWLAGMGLKLEKHYGIRCLYNYWGTNELKEDSAVYKKLKKLEREFTERDPYKLTARQFQIIARKT
;
A
#
# COMPACT_ATOMS: atom_id res chain seq x y z
N MET A 1 -2.45 13.90 -19.09
CA MET A 1 -2.85 13.23 -17.83
C MET A 1 -1.73 12.30 -17.42
N ASN A 2 -1.27 12.34 -16.16
CA ASN A 2 -0.26 11.40 -15.66
C ASN A 2 -0.89 10.00 -15.63
N LEU A 3 -0.49 9.14 -16.55
CA LEU A 3 -1.03 7.80 -16.78
C LEU A 3 -0.44 6.72 -15.86
N ASN A 4 0.29 7.12 -14.82
CA ASN A 4 1.00 6.21 -13.91
C ASN A 4 0.47 6.23 -12.47
N ARG A 5 -0.75 6.72 -12.23
CA ARG A 5 -1.31 6.78 -10.87
C ARG A 5 -2.31 5.64 -10.67
N PHE A 6 -2.09 4.81 -9.66
CA PHE A 6 -3.05 3.81 -9.19
C PHE A 6 -4.38 4.51 -8.84
N THR A 7 -5.51 4.01 -9.32
CA THR A 7 -6.79 4.70 -9.20
C THR A 7 -7.81 3.88 -8.42
N ILE A 8 -8.49 4.50 -7.46
CA ILE A 8 -9.61 3.90 -6.74
C ILE A 8 -10.91 4.30 -7.45
N PHE A 9 -11.73 3.30 -7.76
CA PHE A 9 -13.02 3.47 -8.40
C PHE A 9 -14.14 3.00 -7.45
N PRO A 10 -14.76 3.91 -6.64
CA PRO A 10 -15.99 3.59 -5.96
C PRO A 10 -17.07 3.21 -6.97
N ALA A 11 -17.74 2.06 -6.74
CA ALA A 11 -18.64 1.52 -7.74
C ALA A 11 -20.11 1.73 -7.37
N ILE A 12 -20.89 2.22 -8.35
CA ILE A 12 -22.34 2.44 -8.29
C ILE A 12 -22.96 1.56 -9.39
N HIS A 13 -23.59 0.45 -9.00
CA HIS A 13 -24.34 -0.39 -9.92
C HIS A 13 -25.82 -0.09 -9.80
N LEU A 14 -26.42 0.29 -10.90
CA LEU A 14 -27.81 0.76 -10.98
C LEU A 14 -28.73 -0.38 -11.46
N ARG A 15 -29.77 -0.69 -10.66
CA ARG A 15 -30.87 -1.57 -11.05
C ARG A 15 -32.18 -0.98 -10.56
N ASN A 16 -33.15 -0.81 -11.46
CA ASN A 16 -34.45 -0.21 -11.19
C ASN A 16 -34.40 1.12 -10.42
N GLY A 17 -33.37 1.95 -10.71
CA GLY A 17 -33.17 3.25 -10.06
C GLY A 17 -32.47 3.19 -8.70
N GLU A 18 -32.07 2.02 -8.22
CA GLU A 18 -31.41 1.84 -6.94
C GLU A 18 -29.97 1.38 -7.10
N VAL A 19 -29.14 1.63 -6.07
CA VAL A 19 -27.75 1.12 -6.00
C VAL A 19 -27.78 -0.29 -5.42
N VAL A 20 -27.37 -1.26 -6.21
CA VAL A 20 -27.41 -2.67 -5.80
C VAL A 20 -26.04 -3.35 -5.93
N ARG A 21 -25.93 -4.51 -5.29
CA ARG A 21 -24.80 -5.43 -5.46
C ARG A 21 -25.31 -6.87 -5.57
N PHE A 22 -24.66 -7.61 -6.42
CA PHE A 22 -24.79 -9.06 -6.47
C PHE A 22 -23.77 -9.71 -5.52
N THR A 23 -23.92 -11.00 -5.29
CA THR A 23 -22.97 -11.80 -4.52
C THR A 23 -22.63 -13.05 -5.32
N GLN A 24 -21.37 -13.21 -5.71
CA GLN A 24 -20.85 -14.39 -6.42
C GLN A 24 -21.65 -14.78 -7.68
N GLY A 25 -22.05 -13.80 -8.47
CA GLY A 25 -22.78 -14.02 -9.71
C GLY A 25 -24.28 -14.30 -9.58
N ASP A 26 -24.85 -14.26 -8.37
CA ASP A 26 -26.32 -14.35 -8.18
C ASP A 26 -26.98 -13.05 -8.63
N THR A 27 -27.44 -13.01 -9.87
CA THR A 27 -28.10 -11.85 -10.48
C THR A 27 -29.59 -11.76 -10.15
N GLU A 28 -30.18 -12.79 -9.54
CA GLU A 28 -31.61 -12.85 -9.23
C GLU A 28 -31.93 -12.19 -7.87
N ASN A 29 -30.97 -12.17 -6.95
CA ASN A 29 -31.15 -11.67 -5.58
C ASN A 29 -30.23 -10.47 -5.28
N PRO A 30 -30.46 -9.30 -5.90
CA PRO A 30 -29.66 -8.11 -5.62
C PRO A 30 -29.90 -7.59 -4.20
N VAL A 31 -28.83 -7.17 -3.53
CA VAL A 31 -28.92 -6.45 -2.25
C VAL A 31 -28.92 -4.96 -2.54
N VAL A 32 -29.95 -4.25 -2.11
CA VAL A 32 -30.04 -2.77 -2.21
C VAL A 32 -29.22 -2.14 -1.10
N PHE A 33 -28.30 -1.26 -1.47
CA PHE A 33 -27.45 -0.51 -0.54
C PHE A 33 -27.84 0.98 -0.42
N ASN A 34 -28.41 1.54 -1.47
CA ASN A 34 -28.91 2.92 -1.45
C ASN A 34 -30.03 3.09 -2.47
N THR A 35 -31.07 3.84 -2.09
CA THR A 35 -32.23 4.15 -2.95
C THR A 35 -32.06 5.49 -3.70
N ASP A 36 -30.98 6.26 -3.40
CA ASP A 36 -30.63 7.50 -4.09
C ASP A 36 -29.20 7.43 -4.65
N PRO A 37 -29.04 7.00 -5.90
CA PRO A 37 -27.73 6.89 -6.54
C PRO A 37 -26.97 8.21 -6.67
N VAL A 38 -27.68 9.32 -6.82
CA VAL A 38 -27.08 10.65 -6.93
C VAL A 38 -26.50 11.12 -5.59
N ALA A 39 -27.24 10.89 -4.50
CA ALA A 39 -26.74 11.15 -3.16
C ALA A 39 -25.54 10.27 -2.83
N CYS A 40 -25.56 8.99 -3.24
CA CYS A 40 -24.44 8.06 -3.12
C CYS A 40 -23.18 8.59 -3.86
N ALA A 41 -23.33 9.03 -5.10
CA ALA A 41 -22.24 9.64 -5.85
C ALA A 41 -21.66 10.87 -5.16
N ARG A 42 -22.52 11.77 -4.67
CA ARG A 42 -22.09 12.96 -3.90
C ARG A 42 -21.32 12.60 -2.64
N GLN A 43 -21.73 11.56 -1.93
CA GLN A 43 -21.03 11.08 -0.74
C GLN A 43 -19.59 10.65 -1.06
N TRP A 44 -19.39 9.89 -2.15
CA TRP A 44 -18.03 9.47 -2.56
C TRP A 44 -17.19 10.65 -3.02
N ILE A 45 -17.75 11.60 -3.77
CA ILE A 45 -17.07 12.82 -4.20
C ILE A 45 -16.63 13.66 -2.99
N GLN A 46 -17.49 13.83 -1.98
CA GLN A 46 -17.16 14.55 -0.74
C GLN A 46 -16.05 13.87 0.07
N GLN A 47 -15.86 12.56 -0.10
CA GLN A 47 -14.74 11.81 0.49
C GLN A 47 -13.45 11.89 -0.35
N GLY A 48 -13.47 12.57 -1.51
CA GLY A 48 -12.30 12.78 -2.34
C GLY A 48 -12.22 11.92 -3.59
N ALA A 49 -13.26 11.14 -3.95
CA ALA A 49 -13.25 10.35 -5.17
C ALA A 49 -13.13 11.23 -6.42
N GLU A 50 -12.10 11.01 -7.23
CA GLU A 50 -11.88 11.65 -8.52
C GLU A 50 -12.53 10.88 -9.67
N TRP A 51 -12.76 9.59 -9.47
CA TRP A 51 -13.39 8.66 -10.41
C TRP A 51 -14.52 7.89 -9.73
N LEU A 52 -15.54 7.57 -10.52
CA LEU A 52 -16.60 6.62 -10.16
C LEU A 52 -16.71 5.54 -11.25
N GLN A 53 -16.91 4.30 -10.80
CA GLN A 53 -17.35 3.20 -11.65
C GLN A 53 -18.88 3.16 -11.64
N VAL A 54 -19.53 3.44 -12.77
CA VAL A 54 -21.00 3.39 -12.90
C VAL A 54 -21.39 2.28 -13.86
N VAL A 55 -22.26 1.39 -13.45
CA VAL A 55 -22.78 0.30 -14.29
C VAL A 55 -24.31 0.35 -14.35
N ASN A 56 -24.86 0.37 -15.55
CA ASN A 56 -26.30 0.23 -15.78
C ASN A 56 -26.66 -1.26 -15.96
N LEU A 57 -27.12 -1.90 -14.89
CA LEU A 57 -27.43 -3.32 -14.91
C LEU A 57 -28.69 -3.63 -15.73
N ASP A 58 -29.69 -2.75 -15.72
CA ASP A 58 -30.90 -2.96 -16.52
C ASP A 58 -30.56 -3.02 -18.02
N ALA A 59 -29.71 -2.07 -18.48
CA ALA A 59 -29.21 -2.11 -19.84
C ALA A 59 -28.29 -3.31 -20.13
N ALA A 60 -27.49 -3.76 -19.14
CA ALA A 60 -26.66 -4.95 -19.28
C ALA A 60 -27.49 -6.22 -19.45
N PHE A 61 -28.69 -6.27 -18.87
CA PHE A 61 -29.63 -7.40 -18.91
C PHE A 61 -30.69 -7.32 -19.99
N ASP A 62 -30.65 -6.35 -20.89
CA ASP A 62 -31.69 -6.09 -21.91
C ASP A 62 -33.06 -5.75 -21.31
N GLU A 63 -33.08 -5.10 -20.16
CA GLU A 63 -34.31 -4.66 -19.47
C GLU A 63 -34.54 -3.16 -19.70
N ASP A 64 -35.72 -2.63 -19.29
CA ASP A 64 -36.00 -1.20 -19.40
C ASP A 64 -35.08 -0.37 -18.50
N ALA A 65 -34.13 0.31 -19.11
CA ALA A 65 -33.12 1.10 -18.46
C ALA A 65 -33.42 2.62 -18.46
N SER A 66 -34.62 3.04 -18.87
CA SER A 66 -34.95 4.45 -19.07
C SER A 66 -34.73 5.29 -17.82
N HIS A 67 -35.12 4.77 -16.65
CA HIS A 67 -34.92 5.44 -15.37
C HIS A 67 -33.45 5.59 -14.99
N ASN A 68 -32.63 4.55 -15.19
CA ASN A 68 -31.20 4.61 -14.91
C ASN A 68 -30.46 5.62 -15.80
N TRP A 69 -30.86 5.79 -17.06
CA TRP A 69 -30.25 6.77 -17.96
C TRP A 69 -30.43 8.21 -17.43
N GLU A 70 -31.58 8.54 -16.87
CA GLU A 70 -31.80 9.85 -16.25
C GLU A 70 -30.96 10.07 -14.98
N LEU A 71 -30.78 9.04 -14.17
CA LEU A 71 -29.90 9.09 -13.00
C LEU A 71 -28.42 9.22 -13.39
N ILE A 72 -27.98 8.51 -14.43
CA ILE A 72 -26.62 8.62 -14.96
C ILE A 72 -26.33 10.06 -15.43
N LYS A 73 -27.25 10.71 -16.13
CA LYS A 73 -27.11 12.12 -16.52
C LYS A 73 -26.98 13.06 -15.30
N GLN A 74 -27.72 12.78 -14.21
CA GLN A 74 -27.59 13.56 -12.99
C GLN A 74 -26.23 13.32 -12.30
N ILE A 75 -25.71 12.09 -12.32
CA ILE A 75 -24.39 11.77 -11.77
C ILE A 75 -23.28 12.43 -12.60
N THR A 76 -23.37 12.42 -13.95
CA THR A 76 -22.38 13.09 -14.81
C THR A 76 -22.33 14.61 -14.58
N ALA A 77 -23.43 15.21 -14.16
CA ALA A 77 -23.50 16.64 -13.83
C ALA A 77 -22.77 17.02 -12.50
N LEU A 78 -22.27 16.03 -11.75
CA LEU A 78 -21.53 16.27 -10.49
C LEU A 78 -20.03 16.56 -10.70
N GLU A 79 -19.58 16.73 -11.96
CA GLU A 79 -18.20 17.09 -12.33
C GLU A 79 -17.13 16.10 -11.81
N VAL A 80 -17.49 14.82 -11.74
CA VAL A 80 -16.57 13.71 -11.41
C VAL A 80 -16.25 12.90 -12.68
N ASN A 81 -15.06 12.30 -12.76
CA ASN A 81 -14.75 11.41 -13.87
C ASN A 81 -15.53 10.09 -13.73
N ILE A 82 -16.21 9.70 -14.79
CA ILE A 82 -17.02 8.47 -14.81
C ILE A 82 -16.42 7.46 -15.79
N GLN A 83 -16.19 6.25 -15.29
CA GLN A 83 -15.95 5.04 -16.05
C GLN A 83 -17.28 4.25 -16.09
N PHE A 84 -17.84 4.07 -17.28
CA PHE A 84 -19.21 3.61 -17.45
C PHE A 84 -19.31 2.29 -18.23
N GLY A 85 -20.11 1.36 -17.72
CA GLY A 85 -20.44 0.09 -18.38
C GLY A 85 -21.92 -0.26 -18.26
N GLY A 86 -22.29 -1.31 -18.97
CA GLY A 86 -23.68 -1.81 -19.04
C GLY A 86 -24.46 -1.23 -20.22
N GLY A 87 -24.80 -2.09 -21.19
CA GLY A 87 -25.59 -1.75 -22.36
C GLY A 87 -24.83 -1.09 -23.52
N ILE A 88 -23.50 -1.05 -23.52
CA ILE A 88 -22.69 -0.55 -24.64
C ILE A 88 -22.55 -1.65 -25.72
N ARG A 89 -23.38 -1.57 -26.77
CA ARG A 89 -23.48 -2.60 -27.81
C ARG A 89 -23.24 -2.11 -29.22
N SER A 90 -23.22 -0.80 -29.40
CA SER A 90 -23.02 -0.15 -30.70
C SER A 90 -22.10 1.08 -30.58
N ILE A 91 -21.56 1.53 -31.70
CA ILE A 91 -20.80 2.78 -31.74
C ILE A 91 -21.68 3.99 -31.37
N ASP A 92 -22.97 3.94 -31.62
CA ASP A 92 -23.91 4.99 -31.23
C ASP A 92 -24.07 5.05 -29.70
N ASP A 93 -24.01 3.91 -28.98
CA ASP A 93 -24.00 3.91 -27.53
C ASP A 93 -22.73 4.56 -26.98
N VAL A 94 -21.57 4.29 -27.61
CA VAL A 94 -20.31 4.97 -27.29
C VAL A 94 -20.42 6.47 -27.50
N HIS A 95 -20.96 6.89 -28.67
CA HIS A 95 -21.19 8.30 -28.99
C HIS A 95 -22.08 8.98 -27.97
N TRP A 96 -23.18 8.31 -27.57
CA TRP A 96 -24.09 8.83 -26.56
C TRP A 96 -23.37 9.00 -25.21
N ALA A 97 -22.64 8.00 -24.76
CA ALA A 97 -21.92 8.01 -23.48
C ALA A 97 -20.92 9.18 -23.43
N MET A 98 -20.09 9.30 -24.46
CA MET A 98 -19.08 10.37 -24.54
C MET A 98 -19.70 11.77 -24.60
N LYS A 99 -20.79 11.95 -25.37
CA LYS A 99 -21.54 13.22 -25.40
C LYS A 99 -22.23 13.55 -24.07
N SER A 100 -22.57 12.56 -23.28
CA SER A 100 -23.17 12.73 -21.94
C SER A 100 -22.17 13.11 -20.86
N GLY A 101 -20.87 13.27 -21.17
CA GLY A 101 -19.82 13.68 -20.24
C GLY A 101 -19.07 12.52 -19.59
N ILE A 102 -19.37 11.27 -19.97
CA ILE A 102 -18.63 10.09 -19.51
C ILE A 102 -17.20 10.15 -20.05
N LYS A 103 -16.21 9.86 -19.23
CA LYS A 103 -14.79 9.93 -19.58
C LYS A 103 -14.24 8.64 -20.17
N ARG A 104 -14.76 7.49 -19.73
CA ARG A 104 -14.37 6.15 -20.21
C ARG A 104 -15.58 5.27 -20.39
N VAL A 105 -15.64 4.55 -21.49
CA VAL A 105 -16.65 3.50 -21.74
C VAL A 105 -16.01 2.14 -21.56
N ILE A 106 -16.75 1.22 -20.91
CA ILE A 106 -16.35 -0.17 -20.72
C ILE A 106 -17.12 -1.01 -21.73
N ILE A 107 -16.39 -1.72 -22.55
CA ILE A 107 -16.94 -2.63 -23.57
C ILE A 107 -16.58 -4.05 -23.17
N GLY A 108 -17.57 -4.85 -22.75
CA GLY A 108 -17.41 -6.25 -22.37
C GLY A 108 -17.94 -7.19 -23.44
N THR A 109 -19.23 -7.56 -23.40
CA THR A 109 -19.88 -8.48 -24.35
C THR A 109 -19.54 -8.15 -25.80
N SER A 110 -19.66 -6.88 -26.20
CA SER A 110 -19.41 -6.44 -27.57
C SER A 110 -17.93 -6.59 -27.99
N ALA A 111 -16.98 -6.61 -27.06
CA ALA A 111 -15.58 -6.88 -27.39
C ALA A 111 -15.39 -8.35 -27.86
N VAL A 112 -16.18 -9.28 -27.34
CA VAL A 112 -16.17 -10.69 -27.75
C VAL A 112 -16.94 -10.89 -29.07
N GLU A 113 -18.15 -10.30 -29.18
CA GLU A 113 -19.04 -10.54 -30.31
C GLU A 113 -18.70 -9.70 -31.56
N ASN A 114 -18.21 -8.48 -31.38
CA ASN A 114 -17.85 -7.53 -32.44
C ASN A 114 -16.55 -6.80 -32.09
N PRO A 115 -15.38 -7.44 -32.19
CA PRO A 115 -14.08 -6.84 -31.87
C PRO A 115 -13.80 -5.54 -32.66
N GLN A 116 -14.34 -5.39 -33.84
CA GLN A 116 -14.12 -4.22 -34.69
C GLN A 116 -14.68 -2.93 -34.07
N MET A 117 -15.73 -3.02 -33.25
CA MET A 117 -16.28 -1.90 -32.50
C MET A 117 -15.24 -1.30 -31.51
N MET A 118 -14.35 -2.13 -30.92
CA MET A 118 -13.26 -1.62 -30.07
C MET A 118 -12.32 -0.74 -30.88
N ALA A 119 -11.86 -1.21 -32.05
CA ALA A 119 -10.94 -0.46 -32.91
C ALA A 119 -11.58 0.87 -33.39
N GLU A 120 -12.84 0.86 -33.80
CA GLU A 120 -13.58 2.04 -34.21
C GLU A 120 -13.75 3.06 -33.07
N SER A 121 -14.09 2.59 -31.88
CA SER A 121 -14.21 3.43 -30.69
C SER A 121 -12.89 4.09 -30.32
N ILE A 122 -11.78 3.33 -30.37
CA ILE A 122 -10.43 3.84 -30.13
C ILE A 122 -10.00 4.84 -31.17
N ALA A 123 -10.27 4.57 -32.46
CA ALA A 123 -9.94 5.50 -33.54
C ALA A 123 -10.67 6.85 -33.40
N THR A 124 -11.88 6.83 -32.83
CA THR A 124 -12.71 8.04 -32.68
C THR A 124 -12.39 8.80 -31.39
N TYR A 125 -12.18 8.13 -30.27
CA TYR A 125 -12.09 8.75 -28.94
C TYR A 125 -10.74 8.58 -28.24
N GLY A 126 -9.84 7.78 -28.80
CA GLY A 126 -8.55 7.44 -28.22
C GLY A 126 -8.60 6.25 -27.26
N SER A 127 -7.46 5.63 -27.05
CA SER A 127 -7.33 4.43 -26.21
C SER A 127 -7.61 4.69 -24.73
N ASP A 128 -7.45 5.92 -24.25
CA ASP A 128 -7.71 6.28 -22.85
C ASP A 128 -9.22 6.38 -22.53
N ALA A 129 -10.06 6.55 -23.56
CA ALA A 129 -11.51 6.63 -23.41
C ALA A 129 -12.22 5.28 -23.51
N VAL A 130 -11.51 4.21 -23.91
CA VAL A 130 -12.10 2.89 -24.16
C VAL A 130 -11.40 1.84 -23.31
N VAL A 131 -12.16 1.17 -22.45
CA VAL A 131 -11.67 0.14 -21.52
C VAL A 131 -12.31 -1.20 -21.86
N LEU A 132 -11.51 -2.24 -21.92
CA LEU A 132 -12.00 -3.61 -22.07
C LEU A 132 -12.57 -4.12 -20.76
N GLY A 133 -13.79 -4.64 -20.74
CA GLY A 133 -14.38 -5.38 -19.63
C GLY A 133 -14.12 -6.88 -19.80
N ILE A 134 -13.44 -7.50 -18.85
CA ILE A 134 -13.20 -8.94 -18.77
C ILE A 134 -13.78 -9.45 -17.47
N ASP A 135 -14.95 -10.06 -17.54
CA ASP A 135 -15.58 -10.75 -16.43
C ASP A 135 -15.28 -12.24 -16.60
N ALA A 136 -14.44 -12.83 -15.74
CA ALA A 136 -13.97 -14.20 -15.86
C ALA A 136 -14.47 -15.09 -14.71
N ASP A 137 -14.76 -16.33 -15.02
CA ASP A 137 -15.02 -17.37 -14.01
C ASP A 137 -13.73 -17.91 -13.40
N ALA A 138 -13.84 -18.90 -12.49
CA ALA A 138 -12.72 -19.50 -11.80
C ALA A 138 -11.76 -20.29 -12.74
N GLN A 139 -12.16 -20.57 -13.97
CA GLN A 139 -11.38 -21.24 -15.00
C GLN A 139 -10.74 -20.24 -15.98
N GLY A 140 -10.96 -18.94 -15.77
CA GLY A 140 -10.49 -17.85 -16.65
C GLY A 140 -11.29 -17.73 -17.94
N GLU A 141 -12.47 -18.35 -18.04
CA GLU A 141 -13.36 -18.23 -19.19
C GLU A 141 -14.21 -16.97 -19.07
N VAL A 142 -14.22 -16.16 -20.14
CA VAL A 142 -14.96 -14.88 -20.18
C VAL A 142 -16.46 -15.14 -20.19
N GLN A 143 -17.19 -14.45 -19.33
CA GLN A 143 -18.65 -14.47 -19.26
C GLN A 143 -19.21 -13.18 -19.89
N ILE A 144 -20.31 -13.33 -20.64
CA ILE A 144 -20.97 -12.24 -21.39
C ILE A 144 -22.45 -12.12 -20.99
N HIS A 145 -23.14 -11.08 -21.50
CA HIS A 145 -24.56 -10.82 -21.24
C HIS A 145 -24.92 -10.75 -19.74
N GLY A 146 -24.10 -10.03 -18.97
CA GLY A 146 -24.31 -9.94 -17.52
C GLY A 146 -24.15 -11.28 -16.80
N TRP A 147 -23.15 -12.08 -17.22
CA TRP A 147 -22.77 -13.40 -16.68
C TRP A 147 -23.79 -14.53 -16.96
N ARG A 148 -24.69 -14.32 -17.90
CA ARG A 148 -25.73 -15.30 -18.27
C ARG A 148 -25.31 -16.27 -19.37
N ALA A 149 -24.16 -16.03 -20.01
CA ALA A 149 -23.61 -16.88 -21.05
C ALA A 149 -22.09 -16.87 -21.04
N GLY A 150 -21.47 -18.03 -21.28
CA GLY A 150 -20.02 -18.13 -21.50
C GLY A 150 -19.64 -17.63 -22.88
N GLY A 151 -18.55 -16.87 -22.97
CA GLY A 151 -18.03 -16.33 -24.23
C GLY A 151 -17.16 -17.31 -25.03
N SER A 152 -16.94 -18.53 -24.54
CA SER A 152 -16.03 -19.56 -25.12
C SER A 152 -14.63 -19.03 -25.45
N VAL A 153 -14.16 -18.01 -24.73
CA VAL A 153 -12.88 -17.35 -24.92
C VAL A 153 -12.19 -17.21 -23.57
N GLN A 154 -10.90 -17.52 -23.53
CA GLN A 154 -10.06 -17.30 -22.34
C GLN A 154 -9.74 -15.81 -22.18
N ALA A 155 -9.73 -15.31 -20.95
CA ALA A 155 -9.46 -13.90 -20.62
C ALA A 155 -8.14 -13.42 -21.23
N THR A 156 -7.08 -14.23 -21.15
CA THR A 156 -5.77 -13.92 -21.72
C THR A 156 -5.80 -13.81 -23.25
N ALA A 157 -6.51 -14.72 -23.92
CA ALA A 157 -6.64 -14.69 -25.38
C ALA A 157 -7.39 -13.43 -25.85
N LEU A 158 -8.49 -13.08 -25.17
CA LEU A 158 -9.24 -11.86 -25.46
C LEU A 158 -8.39 -10.61 -25.22
N ALA A 159 -7.67 -10.54 -24.10
CA ALA A 159 -6.83 -9.41 -23.76
C ALA A 159 -5.71 -9.17 -24.79
N ILE A 160 -5.03 -10.24 -25.24
CA ILE A 160 -4.00 -10.17 -26.29
C ILE A 160 -4.60 -9.69 -27.61
N GLN A 161 -5.76 -10.22 -28.02
CA GLN A 161 -6.46 -9.79 -29.23
C GLN A 161 -6.82 -8.31 -29.17
N MET A 162 -7.39 -7.85 -28.06
CA MET A 162 -7.79 -6.45 -27.87
C MET A 162 -6.58 -5.51 -27.83
N ARG A 163 -5.46 -5.95 -27.24
CA ARG A 163 -4.21 -5.21 -27.27
C ARG A 163 -3.74 -4.92 -28.70
N GLN A 164 -3.88 -5.88 -29.60
CA GLN A 164 -3.54 -5.72 -31.02
C GLN A 164 -4.45 -4.71 -31.74
N LEU A 165 -5.68 -4.52 -31.24
CA LEU A 165 -6.63 -3.51 -31.73
C LEU A 165 -6.41 -2.12 -31.11
N GLY A 166 -5.41 -1.96 -30.25
CA GLY A 166 -5.04 -0.68 -29.65
C GLY A 166 -5.58 -0.43 -28.24
N VAL A 167 -6.22 -1.41 -27.61
CA VAL A 167 -6.63 -1.31 -26.19
C VAL A 167 -5.38 -1.19 -25.32
N THR A 168 -5.45 -0.33 -24.31
CA THR A 168 -4.36 -0.11 -23.34
C THR A 168 -4.74 -0.50 -21.92
N THR A 169 -6.03 -0.52 -21.61
CA THR A 169 -6.52 -0.76 -20.24
C THR A 169 -7.67 -1.77 -20.25
N ALA A 170 -7.64 -2.71 -19.30
CA ALA A 170 -8.75 -3.63 -19.07
C ALA A 170 -9.19 -3.64 -17.60
N ILE A 171 -10.47 -3.88 -17.37
CA ILE A 171 -11.00 -4.26 -16.07
C ILE A 171 -11.05 -5.78 -16.07
N HIS A 172 -10.43 -6.39 -15.06
CA HIS A 172 -10.54 -7.82 -14.80
C HIS A 172 -11.39 -8.06 -13.54
N THR A 173 -12.59 -8.62 -13.75
CA THR A 173 -13.51 -8.99 -12.67
C THR A 173 -13.53 -10.50 -12.50
N SER A 174 -13.10 -10.98 -11.33
CA SER A 174 -13.27 -12.38 -10.94
C SER A 174 -14.67 -12.60 -10.38
N ILE A 175 -15.56 -13.22 -11.18
CA ILE A 175 -17.00 -13.35 -10.86
C ILE A 175 -17.21 -14.12 -9.56
N HIS A 176 -16.47 -15.21 -9.34
CA HIS A 176 -16.60 -16.03 -8.13
C HIS A 176 -16.13 -15.31 -6.86
N ARG A 177 -15.38 -14.21 -6.98
CA ARG A 177 -14.96 -13.33 -5.90
C ARG A 177 -15.87 -12.12 -5.74
N ASP A 178 -16.62 -11.73 -6.78
CA ASP A 178 -17.42 -10.51 -6.73
C ASP A 178 -18.46 -10.53 -5.61
N GLY A 179 -18.51 -9.46 -4.84
CA GLY A 179 -19.41 -9.32 -3.68
C GLY A 179 -19.10 -10.25 -2.50
N SER A 180 -18.08 -11.14 -2.57
CA SER A 180 -17.72 -12.07 -1.50
C SER A 180 -16.97 -11.38 -0.34
N MET A 181 -16.18 -10.34 -0.62
CA MET A 181 -15.25 -9.69 0.32
C MET A 181 -14.20 -10.65 0.92
N THR A 182 -13.79 -11.67 0.17
CA THR A 182 -12.83 -12.70 0.61
C THR A 182 -11.45 -12.55 -0.02
N GLY A 183 -11.15 -11.38 -0.55
CA GLY A 183 -9.91 -11.06 -1.26
C GLY A 183 -10.09 -11.16 -2.78
N VAL A 184 -9.20 -10.48 -3.51
CA VAL A 184 -9.16 -10.42 -4.97
C VAL A 184 -8.49 -11.66 -5.56
N ASP A 185 -8.72 -11.92 -6.83
CA ASP A 185 -7.92 -12.87 -7.62
C ASP A 185 -6.73 -12.13 -8.24
N LEU A 186 -5.77 -11.80 -7.37
CA LEU A 186 -4.65 -10.94 -7.74
C LEU A 186 -3.70 -11.64 -8.69
N GLU A 187 -3.43 -12.93 -8.48
CA GLU A 187 -2.54 -13.75 -9.32
C GLU A 187 -3.04 -13.78 -10.77
N ALA A 188 -4.32 -14.09 -10.98
CA ALA A 188 -4.92 -14.09 -12.31
C ALA A 188 -4.86 -12.72 -12.98
N SER A 189 -5.00 -11.63 -12.21
CA SER A 189 -4.93 -10.26 -12.72
C SER A 189 -3.50 -9.87 -13.12
N ILE A 190 -2.49 -10.29 -12.34
CA ILE A 190 -1.07 -10.08 -12.65
C ILE A 190 -0.66 -10.86 -13.90
N ASP A 191 -1.07 -12.13 -13.99
CA ASP A 191 -0.79 -12.97 -15.16
C ASP A 191 -1.42 -12.37 -16.41
N LEU A 192 -2.65 -11.87 -16.31
CA LEU A 192 -3.33 -11.20 -17.41
C LEU A 192 -2.55 -9.95 -17.86
N ALA A 193 -2.08 -9.13 -16.93
CA ALA A 193 -1.24 -7.95 -17.24
C ALA A 193 0.07 -8.36 -17.93
N ALA A 194 0.78 -9.33 -17.38
CA ALA A 194 2.07 -9.79 -17.89
C ALA A 194 1.98 -10.39 -19.30
N MET A 195 0.93 -11.20 -19.55
CA MET A 195 0.75 -11.89 -20.84
C MET A 195 0.21 -10.97 -21.93
N SER A 196 -0.66 -10.01 -21.60
CA SER A 196 -1.29 -9.13 -22.58
C SER A 196 -0.56 -7.81 -22.79
N GLY A 197 0.21 -7.34 -21.81
CA GLY A 197 0.79 -5.99 -21.77
C GLY A 197 -0.27 -4.89 -21.58
N LEU A 198 -1.48 -5.24 -21.12
CA LEU A 198 -2.51 -4.29 -20.72
C LEU A 198 -2.30 -3.82 -19.28
N ARG A 199 -2.71 -2.58 -19.00
CA ARG A 199 -2.87 -2.09 -17.63
C ARG A 199 -4.19 -2.64 -17.07
N ILE A 200 -4.13 -3.25 -15.89
CA ILE A 200 -5.29 -3.93 -15.31
C ILE A 200 -5.89 -3.12 -14.17
N ILE A 201 -7.21 -2.94 -14.21
CA ILE A 201 -8.02 -2.47 -13.09
C ILE A 201 -8.72 -3.69 -12.50
N VAL A 202 -8.46 -3.98 -11.23
CA VAL A 202 -9.01 -5.18 -10.57
C VAL A 202 -10.42 -4.91 -10.06
N GLY A 203 -11.36 -5.81 -10.39
CA GLY A 203 -12.73 -5.82 -9.90
C GLY A 203 -13.09 -7.13 -9.22
N GLY A 204 -14.01 -7.07 -8.25
CA GLY A 204 -14.50 -8.23 -7.51
C GLY A 204 -13.57 -8.68 -6.37
N GLY A 205 -14.15 -8.96 -5.19
CA GLY A 205 -13.47 -9.55 -4.05
C GLY A 205 -12.89 -8.59 -3.02
N ILE A 206 -12.59 -7.34 -3.35
CA ILE A 206 -12.05 -6.36 -2.37
C ILE A 206 -12.92 -6.36 -1.10
N GLY A 207 -12.34 -6.75 0.03
CA GLY A 207 -13.01 -6.86 1.32
C GLY A 207 -12.32 -6.09 2.44
N SER A 208 -11.06 -5.67 2.25
CA SER A 208 -10.24 -5.04 3.26
C SER A 208 -9.29 -4.00 2.67
N MET A 209 -8.70 -3.16 3.53
CA MET A 209 -7.60 -2.27 3.15
C MET A 209 -6.34 -3.02 2.73
N THR A 210 -6.15 -4.26 3.22
CA THR A 210 -5.05 -5.13 2.80
C THR A 210 -5.15 -5.48 1.33
N ASP A 211 -6.35 -5.85 0.83
CA ASP A 211 -6.55 -6.15 -0.59
C ASP A 211 -6.23 -4.95 -1.48
N VAL A 212 -6.58 -3.73 -1.03
CA VAL A 212 -6.26 -2.49 -1.76
C VAL A 212 -4.74 -2.30 -1.84
N ARG A 213 -4.01 -2.51 -0.74
CA ARG A 213 -2.54 -2.40 -0.70
C ARG A 213 -1.86 -3.48 -1.55
N GLU A 214 -2.34 -4.71 -1.52
CA GLU A 214 -1.81 -5.78 -2.36
C GLU A 214 -1.92 -5.45 -3.85
N CYS A 215 -3.07 -4.94 -4.28
CA CYS A 215 -3.24 -4.46 -5.66
C CYS A 215 -2.31 -3.29 -5.98
N PHE A 216 -2.21 -2.30 -5.09
CA PHE A 216 -1.36 -1.12 -5.25
C PHE A 216 0.13 -1.47 -5.42
N ASN A 217 0.60 -2.50 -4.73
CA ASN A 217 2.02 -2.91 -4.73
C ASN A 217 2.44 -3.74 -5.95
N ASN A 218 1.52 -4.00 -6.88
CA ASN A 218 1.81 -4.78 -8.09
C ASN A 218 1.82 -3.89 -9.33
N ASP A 219 2.96 -3.87 -10.05
CA ASP A 219 3.20 -2.97 -11.19
C ASP A 219 2.27 -3.20 -12.39
N GLY A 220 1.66 -4.37 -12.52
CA GLY A 220 0.69 -4.67 -13.57
C GLY A 220 -0.73 -4.14 -13.28
N ILE A 221 -0.96 -3.61 -12.06
CA ILE A 221 -2.29 -3.19 -11.59
C ILE A 221 -2.34 -1.66 -11.51
N ASP A 222 -3.24 -1.06 -12.30
CA ASP A 222 -3.41 0.40 -12.40
C ASP A 222 -4.54 0.95 -11.52
N GLY A 223 -5.30 0.08 -10.86
CA GLY A 223 -6.38 0.52 -9.96
C GLY A 223 -7.28 -0.61 -9.50
N VAL A 224 -8.21 -0.26 -8.63
CA VAL A 224 -9.21 -1.19 -8.07
C VAL A 224 -10.60 -0.60 -8.09
N ILE A 225 -11.59 -1.45 -8.36
CA ILE A 225 -13.01 -1.13 -8.25
C ILE A 225 -13.50 -1.66 -6.90
N ILE A 226 -13.96 -0.77 -6.04
CA ILE A 226 -14.43 -1.12 -4.71
C ILE A 226 -15.95 -0.93 -4.63
N GLY A 227 -16.65 -2.01 -4.38
CA GLY A 227 -18.11 -2.03 -4.27
C GLY A 227 -18.58 -2.23 -2.84
N LYS A 228 -19.02 -3.45 -2.52
CA LYS A 228 -19.66 -3.83 -1.25
C LYS A 228 -18.89 -3.39 -0.02
N ALA A 229 -17.56 -3.48 -0.03
CA ALA A 229 -16.70 -3.13 1.10
C ALA A 229 -16.77 -1.63 1.50
N LEU A 230 -17.06 -0.71 0.56
CA LEU A 230 -17.31 0.70 0.89
C LEU A 230 -18.67 0.89 1.57
N TYR A 231 -19.70 0.19 1.10
CA TYR A 231 -21.06 0.30 1.66
C TYR A 231 -21.18 -0.33 3.05
N THR A 232 -20.40 -1.37 3.32
CA THR A 232 -20.36 -2.05 4.62
C THR A 232 -19.37 -1.45 5.61
N GLY A 233 -18.54 -0.48 5.16
CA GLY A 233 -17.51 0.15 5.99
C GLY A 233 -16.26 -0.69 6.23
N ASN A 234 -16.10 -1.82 5.54
CA ASN A 234 -14.89 -2.65 5.63
C ASN A 234 -13.67 -1.97 5.00
N VAL A 235 -13.89 -1.10 4.02
CA VAL A 235 -12.87 -0.24 3.41
C VAL A 235 -13.28 1.21 3.63
N ASP A 236 -12.38 2.00 4.19
CA ASP A 236 -12.51 3.45 4.30
C ASP A 236 -12.01 4.10 3.00
N LEU A 237 -12.89 4.82 2.30
CA LEU A 237 -12.56 5.41 1.00
C LEU A 237 -11.43 6.44 1.11
N LYS A 238 -11.42 7.28 2.14
CA LYS A 238 -10.37 8.30 2.31
C LYS A 238 -9.00 7.63 2.46
N LYS A 239 -8.91 6.61 3.31
CA LYS A 239 -7.67 5.83 3.48
C LYS A 239 -7.25 5.11 2.20
N ALA A 240 -8.20 4.58 1.41
CA ALA A 240 -7.89 3.95 0.14
C ALA A 240 -7.36 4.96 -0.89
N LEU A 241 -7.94 6.17 -0.93
CA LEU A 241 -7.46 7.27 -1.78
C LEU A 241 -6.07 7.75 -1.35
N ASP A 242 -5.79 7.82 -0.05
CA ASP A 242 -4.47 8.15 0.47
C ASP A 242 -3.41 7.15 -0.02
N ILE A 243 -3.68 5.85 0.00
CA ILE A 243 -2.78 4.83 -0.57
C ILE A 243 -2.48 5.15 -2.03
N SER A 244 -3.48 5.49 -2.84
CA SER A 244 -3.32 5.74 -4.28
C SER A 244 -2.42 6.94 -4.60
N THR A 245 -2.28 7.89 -3.68
CA THR A 245 -1.43 9.07 -3.84
C THR A 245 0.03 8.83 -3.42
N HIS A 246 0.27 7.81 -2.59
CA HIS A 246 1.58 7.62 -1.94
C HIS A 246 2.62 6.86 -2.79
N LYS A 247 2.24 6.13 -3.83
CA LYS A 247 3.21 5.39 -4.67
C LYS A 247 4.19 6.36 -5.35
N ASP A 248 3.66 7.40 -5.98
CA ASP A 248 4.49 8.40 -6.67
C ASP A 248 5.36 9.21 -5.69
N SER A 249 4.81 9.56 -4.51
CA SER A 249 5.54 10.33 -3.49
C SER A 249 6.59 9.48 -2.79
N PHE A 250 6.32 8.20 -2.51
CA PHE A 250 7.29 7.31 -1.89
C PHE A 250 8.48 7.01 -2.83
N GLU A 251 8.23 6.68 -4.10
CA GLU A 251 9.30 6.44 -5.09
C GLU A 251 10.11 7.72 -5.39
N ALA A 252 9.44 8.87 -5.51
CA ALA A 252 10.13 10.16 -5.65
C ALA A 252 10.96 10.49 -4.40
N GLY A 253 10.45 10.17 -3.21
CA GLY A 253 11.13 10.34 -1.93
C GLY A 253 12.36 9.44 -1.75
N LEU A 254 12.34 8.22 -2.32
CA LEU A 254 13.42 7.25 -2.17
C LEU A 254 14.78 7.76 -2.62
N SER A 255 14.86 8.47 -3.75
CA SER A 255 16.13 9.04 -4.25
C SER A 255 16.68 10.07 -3.29
N LYS A 256 15.84 10.95 -2.74
CA LYS A 256 16.20 11.96 -1.74
C LYS A 256 16.62 11.30 -0.43
N TRP A 257 15.88 10.31 0.02
CA TRP A 257 16.18 9.55 1.23
C TRP A 257 17.50 8.77 1.11
N LYS A 258 17.78 8.14 -0.06
CA LYS A 258 19.06 7.46 -0.31
C LYS A 258 20.25 8.43 -0.26
N ALA A 259 20.11 9.62 -0.83
CA ALA A 259 21.12 10.66 -0.75
C ALA A 259 21.38 11.08 0.71
N ASP A 260 20.31 11.25 1.50
CA ASP A 260 20.39 11.60 2.91
C ASP A 260 21.02 10.46 3.76
N GLN A 261 20.69 9.19 3.46
CA GLN A 261 21.32 8.03 4.14
C GLN A 261 22.83 7.96 3.94
N SER A 262 23.36 8.43 2.81
CA SER A 262 24.80 8.42 2.53
C SER A 262 25.59 9.39 3.42
N MET A 263 24.93 10.34 4.05
CA MET A 263 25.56 11.36 4.88
C MET A 263 26.16 10.76 6.16
N PRO A 264 27.33 11.26 6.63
CA PRO A 264 28.05 10.68 7.77
C PRO A 264 27.21 10.55 9.04
N TRP A 265 26.32 11.52 9.29
CA TRP A 265 25.44 11.53 10.45
C TRP A 265 24.35 10.44 10.40
N ASN A 266 23.85 10.09 9.24
CA ASN A 266 22.91 9.00 9.11
C ASN A 266 23.58 7.63 9.26
N ARG A 267 24.77 7.47 8.68
CA ARG A 267 25.62 6.27 8.90
C ARG A 267 25.86 5.99 10.37
N PHE A 268 26.11 7.04 11.15
CA PHE A 268 26.34 6.88 12.58
C PHE A 268 25.10 6.33 13.32
N GLY A 269 23.90 6.67 12.86
CA GLY A 269 22.66 6.08 13.39
C GLY A 269 22.68 4.55 13.30
N TYR A 270 23.03 4.01 12.13
CA TYR A 270 23.18 2.56 11.94
C TYR A 270 24.30 1.95 12.79
N GLU A 271 25.47 2.61 12.89
CA GLU A 271 26.55 2.16 13.77
C GLU A 271 26.12 2.13 15.26
N LEU A 272 25.27 3.04 15.69
CA LEU A 272 24.76 3.10 17.06
C LEU A 272 23.75 1.97 17.31
N VAL A 273 22.86 1.74 16.36
CA VAL A 273 21.89 0.61 16.40
C VAL A 273 22.63 -0.73 16.45
N GLU A 274 23.62 -0.94 15.59
CA GLU A 274 24.46 -2.13 15.61
C GLU A 274 25.17 -2.30 16.97
N HIS A 275 25.73 -1.22 17.51
CA HIS A 275 26.39 -1.23 18.83
C HIS A 275 25.42 -1.63 19.95
N ASN A 276 24.19 -1.13 19.92
CA ASN A 276 23.17 -1.48 20.90
C ASN A 276 22.73 -2.94 20.76
N LEU A 277 22.47 -3.43 19.54
CA LEU A 277 22.07 -4.81 19.27
C LEU A 277 23.12 -5.81 19.76
N LYS A 278 24.41 -5.53 19.53
CA LYS A 278 25.51 -6.41 19.96
C LYS A 278 25.55 -6.67 21.47
N LYS A 279 25.00 -5.77 22.30
CA LYS A 279 24.93 -5.96 23.75
C LYS A 279 23.92 -7.05 24.19
N HIS A 280 22.96 -7.36 23.29
CA HIS A 280 21.89 -8.31 23.55
C HIS A 280 22.08 -9.66 22.85
N ILE A 281 23.10 -9.76 21.98
CA ILE A 281 23.47 -10.99 21.27
C ILE A 281 24.68 -11.61 21.99
N PRO A 282 24.59 -12.85 22.49
CA PRO A 282 25.72 -13.52 23.12
C PRO A 282 26.90 -13.69 22.16
N MET A 283 28.12 -13.42 22.61
CA MET A 283 29.33 -13.44 21.77
C MET A 283 29.62 -14.82 21.15
N ASP A 284 29.26 -15.90 21.85
CA ASP A 284 29.48 -17.30 21.43
C ASP A 284 28.18 -17.95 20.92
N SER A 285 27.19 -17.15 20.49
CA SER A 285 25.94 -17.70 19.97
C SER A 285 26.19 -18.48 18.65
N GLN A 286 25.49 -19.62 18.50
CA GLN A 286 25.32 -20.25 17.19
C GLN A 286 24.68 -19.25 16.23
N PRO A 287 24.80 -19.43 14.90
CA PRO A 287 24.13 -18.58 13.94
C PRO A 287 22.64 -18.45 14.29
N LEU A 288 22.20 -17.24 14.57
CA LEU A 288 20.81 -16.90 14.90
C LEU A 288 20.01 -16.73 13.61
N ARG A 289 18.72 -17.04 13.68
CA ARG A 289 17.76 -16.74 12.62
C ARG A 289 17.03 -15.44 12.96
N ILE A 290 17.15 -14.46 12.08
CA ILE A 290 16.69 -13.08 12.32
C ILE A 290 15.68 -12.69 11.23
N LEU A 291 14.54 -12.16 11.64
CA LEU A 291 13.58 -11.51 10.76
C LEU A 291 13.85 -10.01 10.75
N ASP A 292 14.01 -9.42 9.57
CA ASP A 292 14.06 -7.97 9.36
C ASP A 292 12.75 -7.54 8.66
N ALA A 293 11.76 -7.15 9.47
CA ALA A 293 10.42 -6.79 9.02
C ALA A 293 10.36 -5.32 8.61
N GLY A 294 10.17 -5.07 7.31
CA GLY A 294 10.30 -3.75 6.70
C GLY A 294 11.77 -3.33 6.57
N GLY A 295 12.65 -4.31 6.27
CA GLY A 295 14.10 -4.13 6.30
C GLY A 295 14.67 -3.24 5.18
N GLY A 296 13.84 -2.80 4.24
CA GLY A 296 14.21 -1.89 3.16
C GLY A 296 15.44 -2.36 2.39
N ASN A 297 16.47 -1.50 2.33
CA ASN A 297 17.74 -1.81 1.66
C ASN A 297 18.73 -2.64 2.49
N GLY A 298 18.31 -3.19 3.63
CA GLY A 298 19.04 -4.17 4.45
C GLY A 298 20.17 -3.60 5.32
N LEU A 299 20.32 -2.29 5.47
CA LEU A 299 21.48 -1.70 6.17
C LEU A 299 21.57 -2.13 7.64
N ASP A 300 20.44 -2.26 8.34
CA ASP A 300 20.41 -2.70 9.74
C ASP A 300 20.79 -4.19 9.88
N SER A 301 20.30 -5.03 8.97
CA SER A 301 20.52 -6.48 9.03
C SER A 301 21.87 -6.94 8.46
N LEU A 302 22.50 -6.17 7.54
CA LEU A 302 23.81 -6.52 6.97
C LEU A 302 24.91 -6.67 8.03
N ALA A 303 24.88 -5.84 9.08
CA ALA A 303 25.85 -5.95 10.19
C ALA A 303 25.72 -7.30 10.90
N LEU A 304 24.50 -7.79 11.09
CA LEU A 304 24.20 -9.08 11.72
C LEU A 304 24.55 -10.26 10.79
N ALA A 305 24.30 -10.11 9.48
CA ALA A 305 24.75 -11.09 8.49
C ALA A 305 26.29 -11.26 8.46
N ARG A 306 27.06 -10.16 8.61
CA ARG A 306 28.53 -10.21 8.77
C ARG A 306 28.99 -10.94 10.03
N MET A 307 28.13 -10.98 11.05
CA MET A 307 28.36 -11.74 12.30
C MET A 307 27.95 -13.21 12.17
N ASN A 308 27.72 -13.71 10.96
CA ASN A 308 27.35 -15.09 10.65
C ASN A 308 25.91 -15.48 11.02
N HIS A 309 24.99 -14.53 11.17
CA HIS A 309 23.57 -14.81 11.39
C HIS A 309 22.83 -14.96 10.05
N GLN A 310 21.68 -15.67 10.06
CA GLN A 310 20.81 -15.85 8.89
C GLN A 310 19.68 -14.85 8.97
N ILE A 311 19.49 -14.09 7.88
CA ILE A 311 18.52 -13.00 7.80
C ILE A 311 17.41 -13.36 6.81
N GLU A 312 16.17 -13.23 7.25
CA GLU A 312 14.98 -13.19 6.39
C GLU A 312 14.52 -11.73 6.33
N LEU A 313 14.78 -11.04 5.23
CA LEU A 313 14.39 -9.64 5.01
C LEU A 313 13.08 -9.59 4.26
N VAL A 314 12.10 -8.89 4.83
CA VAL A 314 10.78 -8.68 4.24
C VAL A 314 10.58 -7.19 4.01
N ASP A 315 10.19 -6.80 2.81
CA ASP A 315 9.78 -5.43 2.49
C ASP A 315 8.78 -5.45 1.32
N ILE A 316 7.97 -4.42 1.23
CA ILE A 316 6.97 -4.27 0.18
C ILE A 316 7.55 -3.62 -1.09
N SER A 317 8.60 -2.82 -0.95
CA SER A 317 9.22 -2.05 -2.03
C SER A 317 10.23 -2.87 -2.81
N GLN A 318 9.90 -3.24 -4.05
CA GLN A 318 10.80 -3.98 -4.93
C GLN A 318 12.14 -3.24 -5.14
N GLN A 319 12.11 -1.91 -5.28
CA GLN A 319 13.30 -1.10 -5.44
C GLN A 319 14.22 -1.17 -4.20
N MET A 320 13.67 -1.17 -3.00
CA MET A 320 14.43 -1.33 -1.76
C MET A 320 15.03 -2.73 -1.65
N LEU A 321 14.30 -3.76 -2.07
CA LEU A 321 14.78 -5.14 -2.09
C LEU A 321 15.91 -5.34 -3.11
N ASP A 322 15.88 -4.66 -4.25
CA ASP A 322 16.97 -4.67 -5.23
C ASP A 322 18.23 -4.01 -4.67
N ASP A 323 18.08 -2.91 -3.95
CA ASP A 323 19.18 -2.29 -3.20
C ASP A 323 19.72 -3.21 -2.11
N ALA A 324 18.85 -3.93 -1.38
CA ALA A 324 19.28 -4.92 -0.37
C ALA A 324 20.12 -6.05 -0.98
N ARG A 325 19.74 -6.56 -2.16
CA ARG A 325 20.53 -7.55 -2.92
C ARG A 325 21.90 -6.99 -3.30
N ALA A 326 21.93 -5.78 -3.84
CA ALA A 326 23.18 -5.11 -4.22
C ALA A 326 24.09 -4.87 -2.99
N ASN A 327 23.53 -4.39 -1.89
CA ASN A 327 24.26 -4.15 -0.64
C ASN A 327 24.78 -5.45 -0.03
N ALA A 328 24.02 -6.55 -0.06
CA ALA A 328 24.46 -7.87 0.40
C ALA A 328 25.61 -8.42 -0.43
N ALA A 329 25.55 -8.25 -1.76
CA ALA A 329 26.64 -8.63 -2.66
C ALA A 329 27.92 -7.82 -2.38
N LEU A 330 27.83 -6.50 -2.22
CA LEU A 330 28.96 -5.63 -1.85
C LEU A 330 29.54 -6.00 -0.46
N ALA A 331 28.67 -6.43 0.46
CA ALA A 331 29.08 -6.85 1.81
C ALA A 331 29.64 -8.30 1.86
N GLY A 332 29.49 -9.09 0.80
CA GLY A 332 29.90 -10.49 0.75
C GLY A 332 29.09 -11.41 1.65
N VAL A 333 27.79 -11.13 1.82
CA VAL A 333 26.88 -11.86 2.73
C VAL A 333 25.60 -12.38 2.04
N THR A 334 25.63 -12.49 0.72
CA THR A 334 24.47 -12.92 -0.09
C THR A 334 23.94 -14.30 0.33
N ASP A 335 24.80 -15.19 0.79
CA ASP A 335 24.46 -16.54 1.28
C ASP A 335 23.75 -16.53 2.63
N ARG A 336 23.64 -15.39 3.28
CA ARG A 336 23.04 -15.21 4.62
C ARG A 336 21.80 -14.31 4.62
N LEU A 337 21.40 -13.83 3.46
CA LEU A 337 20.27 -12.94 3.32
C LEU A 337 19.25 -13.52 2.32
N SER A 338 18.11 -13.95 2.84
CA SER A 338 16.93 -14.30 2.05
C SER A 338 16.00 -13.08 1.98
N ILE A 339 15.53 -12.73 0.77
CA ILE A 339 14.76 -11.50 0.52
C ILE A 339 13.37 -11.85 0.00
N HIS A 340 12.35 -11.23 0.60
CA HIS A 340 10.94 -11.50 0.32
C HIS A 340 10.18 -10.20 0.04
N ALA A 341 9.58 -10.13 -1.16
CA ALA A 341 8.65 -9.06 -1.53
C ALA A 341 7.26 -9.40 -0.99
N MET A 342 6.84 -8.81 0.13
CA MET A 342 5.53 -9.03 0.72
C MET A 342 5.19 -7.96 1.75
N ASP A 343 3.89 -7.78 2.00
CA ASP A 343 3.42 -6.94 3.10
C ASP A 343 3.78 -7.58 4.45
N ILE A 344 4.32 -6.77 5.36
CA ILE A 344 4.71 -7.19 6.71
C ILE A 344 3.53 -7.71 7.54
N LEU A 345 2.31 -7.29 7.27
CA LEU A 345 1.10 -7.83 7.92
C LEU A 345 0.85 -9.31 7.55
N ASN A 346 1.40 -9.78 6.43
CA ASN A 346 1.26 -11.14 5.94
C ASN A 346 2.40 -12.08 6.39
N ILE A 347 3.32 -11.63 7.23
CA ILE A 347 4.47 -12.41 7.74
C ILE A 347 4.01 -13.77 8.31
N GLY A 348 2.89 -13.82 9.04
CA GLY A 348 2.34 -15.05 9.61
C GLY A 348 1.85 -16.07 8.58
N SER A 349 1.64 -15.71 7.32
CA SER A 349 1.30 -16.66 6.26
C SER A 349 2.52 -17.40 5.71
N LYS A 350 3.72 -16.82 5.86
CA LYS A 350 4.98 -17.35 5.32
C LYS A 350 5.83 -18.04 6.39
N PHE A 351 5.87 -17.48 7.58
CA PHE A 351 6.73 -17.95 8.66
C PHE A 351 5.92 -18.54 9.80
N SER A 352 6.46 -19.57 10.43
CA SER A 352 5.80 -20.28 11.53
C SER A 352 5.92 -19.53 12.84
N ALA A 353 5.03 -19.84 13.79
CA ALA A 353 5.16 -19.37 15.15
C ALA A 353 6.48 -19.84 15.77
N ASN A 354 7.14 -18.97 16.56
CA ASN A 354 8.40 -19.25 17.25
C ASN A 354 9.57 -19.68 16.33
N GLU A 355 9.72 -19.02 15.21
CA GLU A 355 10.72 -19.35 14.19
C GLU A 355 12.02 -18.55 14.33
N PHE A 356 11.94 -17.30 14.81
CA PHE A 356 13.06 -16.36 14.85
C PHE A 356 13.62 -16.15 16.25
N ASP A 357 14.93 -16.04 16.36
CA ASP A 357 15.63 -15.69 17.59
C ASP A 357 15.58 -14.18 17.85
N ILE A 358 15.57 -13.38 16.78
CA ILE A 358 15.49 -11.92 16.79
C ILE A 358 14.50 -11.45 15.72
N VAL A 359 13.70 -10.45 16.07
CA VAL A 359 12.87 -9.72 15.11
C VAL A 359 13.28 -8.25 15.14
N LEU A 360 13.66 -7.69 13.99
CA LEU A 360 13.88 -6.27 13.80
C LEU A 360 12.61 -5.66 13.18
N CYS A 361 12.19 -4.51 13.69
CA CYS A 361 11.13 -3.68 13.15
C CYS A 361 11.58 -2.22 13.28
N HIS A 362 12.39 -1.77 12.32
CA HIS A 362 13.09 -0.49 12.38
C HIS A 362 12.51 0.53 11.40
N ASN A 363 12.00 1.64 11.92
CA ASN A 363 11.39 2.73 11.14
C ASN A 363 10.22 2.29 10.24
N VAL A 364 9.37 1.42 10.76
CA VAL A 364 8.23 0.81 10.04
C VAL A 364 6.91 1.28 10.62
N ILE A 365 6.72 1.20 11.95
CA ILE A 365 5.40 1.39 12.57
C ILE A 365 4.80 2.76 12.34
N GLN A 366 5.60 3.81 12.10
CA GLN A 366 5.11 5.15 11.76
C GLN A 366 4.41 5.23 10.39
N PHE A 367 4.55 4.21 9.54
CA PHE A 367 3.93 4.10 8.22
C PHE A 367 2.78 3.08 8.18
N VAL A 368 2.43 2.49 9.32
CA VAL A 368 1.41 1.42 9.41
C VAL A 368 0.20 1.93 10.18
N ASP A 369 -0.99 1.83 9.59
CA ASP A 369 -2.25 2.28 10.23
C ASP A 369 -2.62 1.39 11.43
N GLU A 370 -2.40 0.07 11.33
CA GLU A 370 -2.78 -0.91 12.33
C GLU A 370 -1.56 -1.52 13.01
N VAL A 371 -0.92 -0.75 13.89
CA VAL A 371 0.35 -1.12 14.52
C VAL A 371 0.22 -2.32 15.45
N LYS A 372 -0.86 -2.42 16.23
CA LYS A 372 -1.03 -3.52 17.18
C LYS A 372 -1.14 -4.89 16.50
N PRO A 373 -1.96 -5.09 15.47
CA PRO A 373 -1.96 -6.32 14.67
C PRO A 373 -0.58 -6.68 14.11
N LEU A 374 0.18 -5.71 13.61
CA LEU A 374 1.56 -5.96 13.17
C LEU A 374 2.44 -6.48 14.30
N LEU A 375 2.44 -5.81 15.47
CA LEU A 375 3.25 -6.24 16.62
C LEU A 375 2.85 -7.63 17.13
N GLU A 376 1.56 -8.00 17.08
CA GLU A 376 1.07 -9.33 17.42
C GLU A 376 1.63 -10.40 16.48
N VAL A 377 1.62 -10.15 15.16
CA VAL A 377 2.20 -11.07 14.17
C VAL A 377 3.72 -11.21 14.39
N LEU A 378 4.44 -10.12 14.64
CA LEU A 378 5.88 -10.15 14.90
C LEU A 378 6.20 -10.89 16.21
N GLN A 379 5.38 -10.71 17.25
CA GLN A 379 5.52 -11.44 18.52
C GLN A 379 5.24 -12.94 18.32
N LEU A 380 4.28 -13.31 17.47
CA LEU A 380 3.94 -14.72 17.21
C LEU A 380 5.13 -15.48 16.61
N VAL A 381 5.83 -14.91 15.62
CA VAL A 381 6.96 -15.56 14.95
C VAL A 381 8.25 -15.54 15.76
N LEU A 382 8.35 -14.70 16.81
CA LEU A 382 9.50 -14.64 17.72
C LEU A 382 9.48 -15.83 18.68
N LYS A 383 10.64 -16.49 18.89
CA LYS A 383 10.81 -17.58 19.84
C LYS A 383 10.66 -17.12 21.30
N PRO A 384 10.18 -17.99 22.20
CA PRO A 384 10.35 -17.75 23.65
C PRO A 384 11.84 -17.53 23.98
N GLY A 385 12.15 -16.52 24.78
CA GLY A 385 13.53 -16.12 25.08
C GLY A 385 14.22 -15.29 24.00
N GLY A 386 13.66 -15.20 22.78
CA GLY A 386 14.10 -14.28 21.74
C GLY A 386 13.74 -12.83 22.04
N PHE A 387 14.28 -11.87 21.28
CA PHE A 387 13.96 -10.46 21.49
C PHE A 387 13.54 -9.75 20.21
N MET A 388 12.69 -8.76 20.37
CA MET A 388 12.33 -7.80 19.34
C MET A 388 13.14 -6.52 19.55
N SER A 389 13.71 -5.99 18.46
CA SER A 389 14.25 -4.63 18.38
C SER A 389 13.31 -3.77 17.56
N LEU A 390 12.70 -2.78 18.18
CA LEU A 390 11.79 -1.84 17.53
C LEU A 390 12.40 -0.45 17.56
N ILE A 391 12.47 0.21 16.38
CA ILE A 391 12.89 1.61 16.25
C ILE A 391 11.78 2.39 15.57
N THR A 392 11.46 3.55 16.12
CA THR A 392 10.54 4.51 15.49
C THR A 392 10.89 5.95 15.90
N THR A 393 10.22 6.90 15.29
CA THR A 393 10.31 8.32 15.60
C THR A 393 9.68 8.64 16.95
N ASN A 394 10.12 9.72 17.58
CA ASN A 394 9.84 10.03 18.97
C ASN A 394 9.06 11.35 19.11
N GLN A 395 7.81 11.26 19.55
CA GLN A 395 6.95 12.41 19.79
C GLN A 395 7.60 13.47 20.70
N TYR A 396 8.32 13.04 21.75
CA TYR A 396 8.99 13.96 22.66
C TYR A 396 10.11 14.79 22.00
N SER A 397 10.57 14.38 20.82
CA SER A 397 11.57 15.13 20.05
C SER A 397 10.99 16.30 19.25
N LEU A 398 9.68 16.30 18.99
CA LEU A 398 9.04 17.26 18.08
C LEU A 398 9.18 18.73 18.53
N PRO A 399 8.88 19.09 19.80
CA PRO A 399 9.08 20.46 20.26
C PRO A 399 10.52 20.94 20.17
N TYR A 400 11.48 20.01 20.41
CA TYR A 400 12.91 20.33 20.30
C TYR A 400 13.33 20.56 18.84
N GLN A 401 12.77 19.81 17.89
CA GLN A 401 13.04 20.02 16.46
C GLN A 401 12.54 21.38 16.01
N ALA A 402 11.30 21.72 16.30
CA ALA A 402 10.72 23.01 15.96
C ALA A 402 11.53 24.16 16.59
N ALA A 403 11.86 24.08 17.88
CA ALA A 403 12.59 25.11 18.57
C ALA A 403 14.04 25.29 18.08
N PHE A 404 14.79 24.18 17.87
CA PHE A 404 16.22 24.25 17.61
C PHE A 404 16.60 24.17 16.13
N LEU A 405 15.83 23.45 15.30
CA LEU A 405 16.12 23.30 13.88
C LEU A 405 15.33 24.27 13.01
N GLU A 406 14.04 24.47 13.32
CA GLU A 406 13.18 25.37 12.58
C GLU A 406 13.18 26.79 13.13
N GLN A 407 13.66 26.99 14.39
CA GLN A 407 13.66 28.26 15.13
C GLN A 407 12.24 28.84 15.31
N ASP A 408 11.25 27.97 15.43
CA ASP A 408 9.84 28.30 15.57
C ASP A 408 9.34 27.86 16.96
N LEU A 409 9.22 28.83 17.87
CA LEU A 409 8.79 28.60 19.25
C LEU A 409 7.28 28.43 19.37
N ASP A 410 6.49 29.06 18.50
CA ASP A 410 5.05 28.94 18.49
C ASP A 410 4.67 27.51 18.04
N ARG A 411 5.29 27.03 16.97
CA ARG A 411 5.16 25.66 16.52
C ARG A 411 5.65 24.65 17.56
N ALA A 412 6.74 24.93 18.25
CA ALA A 412 7.25 24.06 19.33
C ALA A 412 6.22 23.89 20.45
N TYR A 413 5.48 24.96 20.77
CA TYR A 413 4.41 24.91 21.76
C TYR A 413 3.21 24.09 21.28
N GLU A 414 2.79 24.27 20.02
CA GLU A 414 1.71 23.47 19.41
C GLU A 414 2.03 21.97 19.37
N LEU A 415 3.29 21.60 19.18
CA LEU A 415 3.74 20.22 19.06
C LEU A 415 3.87 19.46 20.38
N LEU A 416 3.64 20.11 21.55
CA LEU A 416 3.70 19.42 22.85
C LEU A 416 2.71 18.25 22.96
N ASP A 417 1.52 18.38 22.36
CA ASP A 417 0.43 17.41 22.43
C ASP A 417 0.09 16.77 21.07
N GLN A 418 0.86 17.07 20.01
CA GLN A 418 0.64 16.51 18.69
C GLN A 418 1.49 15.26 18.45
N SER A 419 0.91 14.28 17.76
CA SER A 419 1.57 13.02 17.37
C SER A 419 1.76 12.88 15.85
N ASP A 420 0.98 13.59 15.04
CA ASP A 420 1.03 13.44 13.59
C ASP A 420 1.91 14.53 12.97
N GLN A 421 2.82 14.12 12.10
CA GLN A 421 3.74 14.99 11.41
C GLN A 421 3.75 14.73 9.91
N TYR A 422 3.89 15.83 9.16
CA TYR A 422 4.10 15.74 7.72
C TYR A 422 5.57 15.42 7.40
N ASN A 423 5.77 14.29 6.72
CA ASN A 423 7.08 13.87 6.23
C ASN A 423 7.31 14.39 4.81
N SER A 424 8.10 15.46 4.66
CA SER A 424 8.38 16.11 3.37
C SER A 424 9.27 15.28 2.42
N ILE A 425 9.88 14.19 2.88
CA ILE A 425 10.67 13.30 2.05
C ILE A 425 9.73 12.40 1.24
N PHE A 426 8.72 11.85 1.92
CA PHE A 426 7.78 10.91 1.31
C PHE A 426 6.41 11.51 1.00
N ASP A 427 6.21 12.81 1.29
CA ASP A 427 4.97 13.55 1.06
C ASP A 427 3.75 12.89 1.73
N ILE A 428 3.91 12.45 2.98
CA ILE A 428 2.89 11.73 3.76
C ILE A 428 2.85 12.21 5.20
N ASN A 429 1.71 12.05 5.86
CA ASN A 429 1.64 12.18 7.30
C ASN A 429 2.12 10.89 7.97
N VAL A 430 2.96 11.03 8.99
CA VAL A 430 3.47 9.93 9.81
C VAL A 430 3.07 10.15 11.26
N HIS A 431 2.85 9.04 11.96
CA HIS A 431 2.57 9.09 13.39
C HIS A 431 3.86 8.96 14.20
N GLU A 432 4.05 9.88 15.15
CA GLU A 432 5.18 9.86 16.08
C GLU A 432 4.72 9.24 17.40
N TYR A 433 5.52 8.35 17.95
CA TYR A 433 5.15 7.56 19.13
C TYR A 433 5.88 8.04 20.38
N ARG A 434 5.27 7.80 21.55
CA ARG A 434 5.93 7.94 22.83
C ARG A 434 6.58 6.59 23.22
N PRO A 435 7.80 6.61 23.77
CA PRO A 435 8.47 5.38 24.19
C PRO A 435 7.66 4.56 25.23
N ASP A 436 7.02 5.23 26.19
CA ASP A 436 6.18 4.61 27.22
C ASP A 436 4.97 3.89 26.62
N GLU A 437 4.30 4.48 25.64
CA GLU A 437 3.15 3.90 24.94
C GLU A 437 3.52 2.59 24.23
N VAL A 438 4.63 2.60 23.47
CA VAL A 438 5.10 1.39 22.75
C VAL A 438 5.54 0.31 23.74
N ILE A 439 6.21 0.68 24.83
CA ILE A 439 6.61 -0.25 25.89
C ILE A 439 5.37 -0.93 26.48
N ASP A 440 4.31 -0.17 26.76
CA ASP A 440 3.07 -0.72 27.33
C ASP A 440 2.38 -1.68 26.37
N TRP A 441 2.35 -1.38 25.05
CA TRP A 441 1.82 -2.32 24.06
C TRP A 441 2.61 -3.64 24.03
N LEU A 442 3.92 -3.57 23.98
CA LEU A 442 4.79 -4.75 23.95
C LEU A 442 4.63 -5.58 25.25
N ALA A 443 4.52 -4.92 26.40
CA ALA A 443 4.27 -5.60 27.68
C ALA A 443 2.92 -6.33 27.68
N GLY A 444 1.87 -5.70 27.15
CA GLY A 444 0.55 -6.32 26.98
C GLY A 444 0.55 -7.58 26.09
N MET A 445 1.54 -7.70 25.19
CA MET A 445 1.74 -8.85 24.30
C MET A 445 2.73 -9.91 24.88
N GLY A 446 3.17 -9.80 26.13
CA GLY A 446 4.12 -10.73 26.75
C GLY A 446 5.58 -10.49 26.35
N LEU A 447 5.91 -9.30 25.87
CA LEU A 447 7.27 -8.86 25.57
C LEU A 447 7.78 -7.96 26.71
N LYS A 448 8.68 -8.46 27.52
CA LYS A 448 9.25 -7.72 28.64
C LYS A 448 10.34 -6.77 28.18
N LEU A 449 10.23 -5.48 28.55
CA LEU A 449 11.27 -4.49 28.29
C LEU A 449 12.62 -4.96 28.87
N GLU A 450 13.63 -5.06 28.04
CA GLU A 450 15.01 -5.32 28.43
C GLU A 450 15.82 -4.03 28.45
N LYS A 451 15.66 -3.20 27.41
CA LYS A 451 16.36 -1.92 27.32
C LYS A 451 15.61 -0.91 26.43
N HIS A 452 15.73 0.36 26.80
CA HIS A 452 15.34 1.51 26.00
C HIS A 452 16.58 2.36 25.70
N TYR A 453 16.82 2.65 24.43
CA TYR A 453 17.89 3.50 23.91
C TYR A 453 17.33 4.70 23.20
N GLY A 454 18.01 5.85 23.30
CA GLY A 454 17.75 6.99 22.41
C GLY A 454 18.67 6.91 21.19
N ILE A 455 18.14 7.16 20.01
CA ILE A 455 18.91 7.24 18.77
C ILE A 455 18.90 8.66 18.27
N ARG A 456 20.09 9.24 18.08
CA ARG A 456 20.28 10.67 17.72
C ARG A 456 19.79 11.62 18.84
N CYS A 457 20.34 11.47 20.05
CA CYS A 457 19.98 12.28 21.23
C CYS A 457 20.44 13.75 21.09
N LEU A 458 21.70 13.96 20.69
CA LEU A 458 22.31 15.28 20.55
C LEU A 458 22.56 15.62 19.09
N TYR A 459 22.96 14.63 18.33
CA TYR A 459 23.49 14.73 16.98
C TYR A 459 22.56 15.49 16.01
N ASN A 460 21.25 15.31 16.15
CA ASN A 460 20.26 15.96 15.32
C ASN A 460 20.16 17.47 15.60
N TYR A 461 20.41 17.89 16.84
CA TYR A 461 20.22 19.27 17.31
C TYR A 461 21.50 20.09 17.32
N TRP A 462 22.68 19.44 17.20
CA TRP A 462 23.96 20.11 17.39
C TRP A 462 24.56 20.61 16.07
N GLY A 463 24.79 21.92 15.99
CA GLY A 463 25.58 22.56 14.94
C GLY A 463 25.03 22.38 13.51
N THR A 464 25.77 22.94 12.55
CA THR A 464 25.47 22.74 11.13
C THR A 464 26.08 21.45 10.61
N ASN A 465 25.66 21.02 9.42
CA ASN A 465 26.19 19.82 8.79
C ASN A 465 27.67 19.95 8.45
N GLU A 466 28.15 21.15 8.06
CA GLU A 466 29.54 21.42 7.78
C GLU A 466 30.43 21.18 9.02
N LEU A 467 29.97 21.57 10.21
CA LEU A 467 30.70 21.32 11.47
C LEU A 467 30.79 19.81 11.79
N LYS A 468 29.80 19.03 11.37
CA LYS A 468 29.80 17.58 11.56
C LYS A 468 30.73 16.84 10.60
N GLU A 469 31.17 17.46 9.51
CA GLU A 469 32.15 16.92 8.58
C GLU A 469 33.59 16.98 9.14
N ASP A 470 33.85 17.85 10.13
CA ASP A 470 35.17 17.87 10.81
C ASP A 470 35.38 16.57 11.58
N SER A 471 36.42 15.82 11.25
CA SER A 471 36.67 14.48 11.79
C SER A 471 36.93 14.49 13.31
N ALA A 472 37.49 15.56 13.87
CA ALA A 472 37.76 15.69 15.31
C ALA A 472 36.48 16.01 16.07
N VAL A 473 35.62 16.84 15.50
CA VAL A 473 34.29 17.16 16.02
C VAL A 473 33.43 15.90 15.98
N TYR A 474 33.39 15.21 14.84
CA TYR A 474 32.64 14.00 14.63
C TYR A 474 32.97 12.88 15.64
N LYS A 475 34.27 12.68 15.92
CA LYS A 475 34.70 11.69 16.95
C LYS A 475 34.19 12.05 18.35
N LYS A 476 34.21 13.33 18.72
CA LYS A 476 33.71 13.78 20.02
C LYS A 476 32.20 13.61 20.12
N LEU A 477 31.47 13.95 19.04
CA LEU A 477 30.03 13.81 18.93
C LEU A 477 29.61 12.34 19.05
N LYS A 478 30.28 11.43 18.33
CA LYS A 478 30.04 9.97 18.44
C LYS A 478 30.25 9.45 19.86
N LYS A 479 31.31 9.92 20.54
CA LYS A 479 31.56 9.51 21.93
C LYS A 479 30.43 9.95 22.85
N LEU A 480 29.95 11.19 22.70
CA LEU A 480 28.89 11.71 23.55
C LEU A 480 27.53 11.06 23.26
N GLU A 481 27.20 10.80 22.00
CA GLU A 481 25.99 10.06 21.60
C GLU A 481 25.95 8.65 22.21
N ARG A 482 27.07 7.93 22.24
CA ARG A 482 27.16 6.61 22.86
C ARG A 482 26.90 6.65 24.37
N GLU A 483 27.16 7.75 25.03
CA GLU A 483 26.82 7.93 26.43
C GLU A 483 25.34 8.30 26.59
N PHE A 484 24.81 9.15 25.71
CA PHE A 484 23.44 9.66 25.79
C PHE A 484 22.41 8.58 25.45
N THR A 485 22.72 7.65 24.54
CA THR A 485 21.79 6.62 24.09
C THR A 485 21.17 5.79 25.21
N GLU A 486 21.92 5.62 26.34
CA GLU A 486 21.48 4.77 27.47
C GLU A 486 21.03 5.54 28.71
N ARG A 487 21.37 6.84 28.79
CA ARG A 487 21.20 7.59 30.03
C ARG A 487 19.94 8.42 30.05
N ASP A 488 19.18 8.33 31.15
CA ASP A 488 18.15 9.29 31.47
C ASP A 488 18.78 10.61 31.96
N PRO A 489 18.21 11.75 31.61
CA PRO A 489 17.03 11.98 30.77
C PRO A 489 17.35 12.09 29.27
N TYR A 490 18.62 12.03 28.86
CA TYR A 490 19.08 12.38 27.51
C TYR A 490 18.43 11.55 26.40
N LYS A 491 18.22 10.25 26.65
CA LYS A 491 17.59 9.35 25.69
C LYS A 491 16.12 9.68 25.38
N LEU A 492 15.44 10.37 26.31
CA LEU A 492 13.99 10.63 26.19
C LEU A 492 13.65 11.64 25.12
N THR A 493 14.57 12.56 24.81
CA THR A 493 14.39 13.59 23.78
C THR A 493 15.12 13.28 22.47
N ALA A 494 15.61 12.05 22.32
CA ALA A 494 16.26 11.60 21.08
C ALA A 494 15.28 11.66 19.90
N ARG A 495 15.80 11.91 18.70
CA ARG A 495 14.99 11.95 17.46
C ARG A 495 14.20 10.66 17.22
N GLN A 496 14.80 9.53 17.57
CA GLN A 496 14.21 8.21 17.49
C GLN A 496 14.52 7.45 18.78
N PHE A 497 13.76 6.43 19.08
CA PHE A 497 14.07 5.52 20.15
C PHE A 497 14.13 4.05 19.68
N GLN A 498 14.96 3.27 20.35
CA GLN A 498 15.05 1.83 20.14
C GLN A 498 14.63 1.10 21.42
N ILE A 499 13.69 0.18 21.27
CA ILE A 499 13.23 -0.70 22.36
C ILE A 499 13.71 -2.10 22.08
N ILE A 500 14.38 -2.71 23.06
CA ILE A 500 14.67 -4.14 23.07
C ILE A 500 13.71 -4.77 24.07
N ALA A 501 12.86 -5.68 23.58
CA ALA A 501 11.88 -6.38 24.39
C ALA A 501 11.96 -7.88 24.16
N ARG A 502 12.05 -8.66 25.25
CA ARG A 502 12.26 -10.11 25.23
C ARG A 502 10.94 -10.84 25.43
N LYS A 503 10.68 -11.85 24.60
CA LYS A 503 9.52 -12.73 24.74
C LYS A 503 9.69 -13.65 25.95
N THR A 504 8.74 -13.58 26.86
CA THR A 504 8.72 -14.39 28.12
C THR A 504 8.17 -15.79 27.88
#